data_d7bcd12cec7ada5321f46691b8907274
#
_entry.id   d7bcd12cec7ada5321f46691b8907274
#
_cell.length_a   1.000
_cell.length_b   1.000
_cell.length_c   1.000
_cell.angle_alpha   90.00
_cell.angle_beta   90.00
_cell.angle_gamma   90.00
#
_symmetry.space_group_name_H-M   'P 1'
#
loop_
_entity.id
_entity.type
_entity.pdbx_description
1 polymer ?
#
loop_
_entity_poly.entity_id
_entity_poly.type
_entity_poly.pdbx_seq_one_letter_code
_entity_poly.pdbx_strand_id
1 'polypeptide(L)'
;MREKKRRCLLMKFSEIEKQLGSDAKSLLGHSCKTVAKSRLHLPGPDFVSRVWRDSDRSISVLRNLQTTFSHGRLGGTGYLSILPVDQGIEHSAGASFAPNPDYFDPENIVKLAIEGGCNAVTSTLGVLGAVARKYAHQIPFVLKINHNELLTYPNVADQKLFAGVKQAFDMGAVGVGATIYFGSPESGRQIEEISRSFAIAHELGMYTILWCYIRNPAFKTKEKDYHLSADLTGQANHLGSTIQADIIKQKLPENNGGYLALKMAGSDYGKTDPRIYSELTSDHPIDLCRYQVLNCFAGRAGLINSGGASGKNDIAEAVKTAVINKRAGGMGLISGRKAFQKPLKEGVELLNAVQDVYLAKEIDIA
;
A
#
# COMPACT_ATOMS: atom_id res chain seq x y z
N MET A 1 -18.95 -33.28 0.72
CA MET A 1 -19.61 -32.48 -0.35
C MET A 1 -18.65 -31.38 -0.76
N ARG A 2 -18.12 -31.47 -1.99
CA ARG A 2 -17.25 -30.42 -2.55
C ARG A 2 -18.14 -29.28 -3.03
N GLU A 3 -18.28 -28.21 -2.25
CA GLU A 3 -18.86 -26.96 -2.75
C GLU A 3 -18.07 -26.50 -3.98
N LYS A 4 -18.78 -26.40 -5.11
CA LYS A 4 -18.27 -25.79 -6.33
C LYS A 4 -17.85 -24.35 -5.99
N LYS A 5 -16.53 -24.09 -5.84
CA LYS A 5 -15.99 -22.72 -5.88
C LYS A 5 -16.56 -22.08 -7.15
N ARG A 6 -17.53 -21.18 -6.99
CA ARG A 6 -17.96 -20.31 -8.09
C ARG A 6 -16.71 -19.57 -8.58
N ARG A 7 -16.20 -19.93 -9.74
CA ARG A 7 -15.24 -19.11 -10.46
C ARG A 7 -15.91 -17.76 -10.67
N CYS A 8 -15.51 -16.76 -9.90
CA CYS A 8 -15.84 -15.37 -10.23
C CYS A 8 -15.26 -15.13 -11.63
N LEU A 9 -16.12 -14.83 -12.61
CA LEU A 9 -15.68 -14.53 -13.95
C LEU A 9 -14.75 -13.30 -13.88
N LEU A 10 -13.58 -13.38 -14.49
CA LEU A 10 -12.67 -12.23 -14.62
C LEU A 10 -13.42 -11.09 -15.32
N MET A 11 -13.29 -9.88 -14.80
CA MET A 11 -13.76 -8.67 -15.48
C MET A 11 -13.07 -8.56 -16.84
N LYS A 12 -13.85 -8.47 -17.90
CA LYS A 12 -13.31 -8.31 -19.25
C LYS A 12 -12.62 -6.96 -19.40
N PHE A 13 -11.65 -6.84 -20.29
CA PHE A 13 -10.97 -5.58 -20.55
C PHE A 13 -11.96 -4.44 -20.89
N SER A 14 -12.99 -4.72 -21.69
CA SER A 14 -14.05 -3.74 -21.99
C SER A 14 -14.85 -3.27 -20.77
N GLU A 15 -14.94 -4.09 -19.74
CA GLU A 15 -15.58 -3.68 -18.48
C GLU A 15 -14.66 -2.80 -17.65
N ILE A 16 -13.35 -3.04 -17.70
CA ILE A 16 -12.35 -2.15 -17.10
C ILE A 16 -12.41 -0.78 -17.79
N GLU A 17 -12.44 -0.74 -19.13
CA GLU A 17 -12.60 0.50 -19.90
C GLU A 17 -13.87 1.26 -19.49
N LYS A 18 -14.98 0.54 -19.31
CA LYS A 18 -16.25 1.12 -18.85
C LYS A 18 -16.13 1.73 -17.46
N GLN A 19 -15.42 1.06 -16.52
CA GLN A 19 -15.19 1.60 -15.17
C GLN A 19 -14.32 2.86 -15.19
N LEU A 20 -13.36 2.94 -16.10
CA LEU A 20 -12.51 4.12 -16.27
C LEU A 20 -13.26 5.31 -16.93
N GLY A 21 -14.32 5.06 -17.69
CA GLY A 21 -15.14 6.10 -18.32
C GLY A 21 -14.32 7.01 -19.24
N SER A 22 -14.42 8.33 -19.04
CA SER A 22 -13.68 9.34 -19.82
C SER A 22 -12.16 9.23 -19.68
N ASP A 23 -11.65 8.65 -18.61
CA ASP A 23 -10.22 8.52 -18.36
C ASP A 23 -9.59 7.34 -19.11
N ALA A 24 -10.40 6.43 -19.67
CA ALA A 24 -9.93 5.18 -20.27
C ALA A 24 -8.86 5.42 -21.34
N LYS A 25 -9.14 6.27 -22.32
CA LYS A 25 -8.21 6.59 -23.41
C LYS A 25 -6.88 7.15 -22.89
N SER A 26 -6.93 8.07 -21.95
CA SER A 26 -5.75 8.68 -21.34
C SER A 26 -4.94 7.64 -20.56
N LEU A 27 -5.58 6.91 -19.64
CA LEU A 27 -4.88 5.99 -18.75
C LEU A 27 -4.36 4.74 -19.47
N LEU A 28 -5.10 4.18 -20.41
CA LEU A 28 -4.70 2.95 -21.11
C LEU A 28 -3.75 3.21 -22.28
N GLY A 29 -3.87 4.37 -22.93
CA GLY A 29 -3.03 4.75 -24.08
C GLY A 29 -1.75 5.50 -23.74
N HIS A 30 -1.54 5.89 -22.47
CA HIS A 30 -0.37 6.67 -22.06
C HIS A 30 0.95 5.91 -22.27
N SER A 31 1.98 6.62 -22.70
CA SER A 31 3.36 6.13 -22.76
C SER A 31 4.23 7.03 -21.89
N CYS A 32 4.80 6.46 -20.84
CA CYS A 32 5.65 7.21 -19.92
C CYS A 32 6.99 7.57 -20.57
N LYS A 33 7.25 8.87 -20.68
CA LYS A 33 8.49 9.44 -21.25
C LYS A 33 9.44 10.01 -20.21
N THR A 34 8.99 10.15 -18.95
CA THR A 34 9.76 10.78 -17.88
C THR A 34 10.82 9.85 -17.29
N VAL A 35 10.40 8.62 -16.90
CA VAL A 35 11.30 7.59 -16.36
C VAL A 35 11.15 6.31 -17.17
N ALA A 36 12.20 5.92 -17.89
CA ALA A 36 12.21 4.73 -18.73
C ALA A 36 12.05 3.45 -17.90
N LYS A 37 11.27 2.47 -18.40
CA LYS A 37 11.07 1.15 -17.78
C LYS A 37 12.39 0.43 -17.48
N SER A 38 13.36 0.57 -18.36
CA SER A 38 14.68 -0.07 -18.24
C SER A 38 15.50 0.38 -17.03
N ARG A 39 15.11 1.47 -16.38
CA ARG A 39 15.73 1.97 -15.14
C ARG A 39 15.12 1.36 -13.89
N LEU A 40 14.07 0.54 -14.01
CA LEU A 40 13.26 0.08 -12.88
C LEU A 40 13.29 -1.45 -12.74
N HIS A 41 13.25 -1.92 -11.52
CA HIS A 41 13.00 -3.30 -11.16
C HIS A 41 11.47 -3.53 -11.11
N LEU A 42 10.90 -3.88 -12.27
CA LEU A 42 9.46 -4.01 -12.44
C LEU A 42 8.92 -5.30 -11.83
N PRO A 43 7.64 -5.32 -11.36
CA PRO A 43 6.99 -6.54 -10.89
C PRO A 43 6.97 -7.65 -11.95
N GLY A 44 7.04 -8.88 -11.49
CA GLY A 44 6.99 -10.09 -12.32
C GLY A 44 6.99 -11.34 -11.47
N PRO A 45 6.66 -12.50 -12.03
CA PRO A 45 6.54 -13.76 -11.28
C PRO A 45 7.85 -14.19 -10.61
N ASP A 46 8.96 -13.70 -11.09
CA ASP A 46 10.31 -13.96 -10.62
C ASP A 46 10.89 -12.90 -9.69
N PHE A 47 10.06 -11.94 -9.23
CA PHE A 47 10.55 -10.74 -8.53
C PHE A 47 11.40 -11.09 -7.29
N VAL A 48 10.97 -12.06 -6.48
CA VAL A 48 11.73 -12.49 -5.29
C VAL A 48 13.11 -13.00 -5.66
N SER A 49 13.20 -13.87 -6.65
CA SER A 49 14.47 -14.48 -7.10
C SER A 49 15.35 -13.55 -7.94
N ARG A 50 14.77 -12.54 -8.57
CA ARG A 50 15.50 -11.59 -9.43
C ARG A 50 15.96 -10.33 -8.67
N VAL A 51 15.21 -9.89 -7.66
CA VAL A 51 15.48 -8.62 -6.98
C VAL A 51 15.92 -8.84 -5.54
N TRP A 52 15.12 -9.53 -4.72
CA TRP A 52 15.41 -9.67 -3.30
C TRP A 52 16.46 -10.73 -2.97
N ARG A 53 16.63 -11.76 -3.79
CA ARG A 53 17.69 -12.77 -3.59
C ARG A 53 19.10 -12.14 -3.52
N ASP A 54 19.32 -11.08 -4.28
CA ASP A 54 20.61 -10.40 -4.35
C ASP A 54 20.73 -9.26 -3.32
N SER A 55 19.82 -9.20 -2.34
CA SER A 55 19.86 -8.30 -1.21
C SER A 55 20.40 -8.99 0.06
N ASP A 56 20.41 -8.29 1.17
CA ASP A 56 20.80 -8.80 2.49
C ASP A 56 19.69 -9.60 3.21
N ARG A 57 18.59 -9.91 2.52
CA ARG A 57 17.45 -10.64 3.11
C ARG A 57 17.81 -12.09 3.38
N SER A 58 17.49 -12.57 4.60
CA SER A 58 17.70 -13.96 4.98
C SER A 58 16.81 -14.93 4.17
N ILE A 59 17.19 -16.21 4.12
CA ILE A 59 16.40 -17.25 3.46
C ILE A 59 14.95 -17.28 3.98
N SER A 60 14.74 -17.03 5.27
CA SER A 60 13.40 -17.01 5.88
C SER A 60 12.58 -15.82 5.40
N VAL A 61 13.18 -14.63 5.25
CA VAL A 61 12.51 -13.46 4.66
C VAL A 61 12.11 -13.73 3.21
N LEU A 62 13.02 -14.27 2.38
CA LEU A 62 12.74 -14.62 0.99
C LEU A 62 11.59 -15.63 0.88
N ARG A 63 11.58 -16.65 1.73
CA ARG A 63 10.50 -17.64 1.79
C ARG A 63 9.16 -17.00 2.15
N ASN A 64 9.11 -16.13 3.14
CA ASN A 64 7.89 -15.46 3.57
C ASN A 64 7.38 -14.44 2.53
N LEU A 65 8.28 -13.73 1.85
CA LEU A 65 7.94 -12.93 0.67
C LEU A 65 7.31 -13.82 -0.41
N GLN A 66 7.98 -14.91 -0.78
CA GLN A 66 7.48 -15.82 -1.82
C GLN A 66 6.14 -16.45 -1.42
N THR A 67 5.93 -16.79 -0.15
CA THR A 67 4.65 -17.29 0.36
C THR A 67 3.54 -16.30 0.07
N THR A 68 3.74 -15.01 0.36
CA THR A 68 2.78 -13.96 0.07
C THR A 68 2.56 -13.76 -1.43
N PHE A 69 3.64 -13.72 -2.23
CA PHE A 69 3.56 -13.59 -3.69
C PHE A 69 2.97 -14.79 -4.41
N SER A 70 2.94 -15.95 -3.76
CA SER A 70 2.32 -17.17 -4.31
C SER A 70 0.87 -17.37 -3.88
N HIS A 71 0.36 -16.53 -2.96
CA HIS A 71 -0.98 -16.68 -2.39
C HIS A 71 -2.04 -15.84 -3.11
N GLY A 72 -3.32 -16.23 -2.97
CA GLY A 72 -4.48 -15.50 -3.47
C GLY A 72 -4.64 -15.53 -5.00
N ARG A 73 -5.54 -14.68 -5.51
CA ARG A 73 -5.84 -14.61 -6.95
C ARG A 73 -4.68 -14.07 -7.80
N LEU A 74 -3.83 -13.24 -7.21
CA LEU A 74 -2.63 -12.71 -7.87
C LEU A 74 -1.39 -13.59 -7.65
N GLY A 75 -1.55 -14.76 -7.04
CA GLY A 75 -0.45 -15.69 -6.80
C GLY A 75 0.33 -16.02 -8.06
N GLY A 76 1.67 -15.87 -8.02
CA GLY A 76 2.57 -16.14 -9.12
C GLY A 76 2.64 -15.08 -10.22
N THR A 77 2.01 -13.91 -10.02
CA THR A 77 2.07 -12.81 -11.01
C THR A 77 3.14 -11.77 -10.71
N GLY A 78 3.61 -11.69 -9.46
CA GLY A 78 4.46 -10.62 -8.98
C GLY A 78 3.68 -9.37 -8.52
N TYR A 79 2.35 -9.43 -8.50
CA TYR A 79 1.50 -8.38 -7.97
C TYR A 79 0.86 -8.78 -6.65
N LEU A 80 0.47 -7.78 -5.85
CA LEU A 80 -0.12 -7.94 -4.53
C LEU A 80 -1.48 -7.26 -4.39
N SER A 81 -2.41 -7.97 -3.76
CA SER A 81 -3.67 -7.45 -3.25
C SER A 81 -3.75 -7.76 -1.76
N ILE A 82 -3.68 -6.73 -0.91
CA ILE A 82 -3.66 -6.91 0.54
C ILE A 82 -4.91 -6.24 1.13
N LEU A 83 -5.58 -6.90 2.08
CA LEU A 83 -6.64 -6.29 2.88
C LEU A 83 -6.05 -5.78 4.21
N PRO A 84 -5.93 -4.43 4.40
CA PRO A 84 -5.52 -3.88 5.67
C PRO A 84 -6.76 -3.46 6.48
N VAL A 85 -6.87 -3.91 7.71
CA VAL A 85 -7.90 -3.43 8.63
C VAL A 85 -7.27 -3.17 9.99
N ASP A 86 -6.79 -1.96 10.19
CA ASP A 86 -6.25 -1.42 11.44
C ASP A 86 -7.16 -0.35 12.04
N GLN A 87 -8.40 -0.30 11.58
CA GLN A 87 -9.43 0.60 12.06
C GLN A 87 -9.85 0.24 13.49
N GLY A 88 -10.39 1.26 14.18
CA GLY A 88 -10.60 1.21 15.62
C GLY A 88 -9.48 1.89 16.39
N ILE A 89 -8.34 2.15 15.74
CA ILE A 89 -7.21 2.92 16.28
C ILE A 89 -6.84 4.07 15.34
N GLU A 90 -6.47 3.80 14.08
CA GLU A 90 -6.14 4.83 13.07
C GLU A 90 -7.33 5.74 12.72
N HIS A 91 -8.52 5.20 12.79
CA HIS A 91 -9.81 5.89 12.74
C HIS A 91 -10.71 5.28 13.80
N SER A 92 -11.65 6.03 14.37
CA SER A 92 -12.51 5.49 15.42
C SER A 92 -13.26 4.23 14.95
N ALA A 93 -13.46 3.29 15.87
CA ALA A 93 -14.17 2.06 15.57
C ALA A 93 -15.60 2.35 15.05
N GLY A 94 -16.30 3.29 15.67
CA GLY A 94 -17.63 3.70 15.24
C GLY A 94 -17.65 4.22 13.81
N ALA A 95 -16.80 5.18 13.46
CA ALA A 95 -16.74 5.72 12.10
C ALA A 95 -16.31 4.66 11.06
N SER A 96 -15.53 3.67 11.47
CA SER A 96 -15.02 2.64 10.58
C SER A 96 -16.03 1.53 10.32
N PHE A 97 -16.71 1.04 11.36
CA PHE A 97 -17.54 -0.15 11.30
C PHE A 97 -19.06 0.12 11.37
N ALA A 98 -19.50 1.32 11.76
CA ALA A 98 -20.94 1.63 11.74
C ALA A 98 -21.61 1.44 10.35
N PRO A 99 -20.92 1.72 9.21
CA PRO A 99 -21.51 1.44 7.89
C PRO A 99 -21.79 -0.05 7.65
N ASN A 100 -21.02 -0.95 8.27
CA ASN A 100 -21.26 -2.38 8.28
C ASN A 100 -20.81 -2.98 9.62
N PRO A 101 -21.74 -3.11 10.60
CA PRO A 101 -21.42 -3.57 11.95
C PRO A 101 -20.88 -5.01 12.04
N ASP A 102 -21.06 -5.84 11.01
CA ASP A 102 -20.52 -7.20 11.00
C ASP A 102 -18.99 -7.22 11.18
N TYR A 103 -18.30 -6.14 10.79
CA TYR A 103 -16.85 -6.04 10.89
C TYR A 103 -16.33 -5.57 12.26
N PHE A 104 -17.20 -5.34 13.25
CA PHE A 104 -16.79 -5.31 14.65
C PHE A 104 -16.29 -6.69 15.11
N ASP A 105 -16.79 -7.76 14.51
CA ASP A 105 -16.22 -9.10 14.70
C ASP A 105 -14.98 -9.27 13.80
N PRO A 106 -13.77 -9.41 14.39
CA PRO A 106 -12.52 -9.54 13.64
C PRO A 106 -12.48 -10.78 12.72
N GLU A 107 -13.28 -11.81 12.98
CA GLU A 107 -13.35 -12.99 12.12
C GLU A 107 -13.84 -12.62 10.71
N ASN A 108 -14.78 -11.69 10.58
CA ASN A 108 -15.31 -11.26 9.29
C ASN A 108 -14.30 -10.50 8.45
N ILE A 109 -13.31 -9.83 9.09
CA ILE A 109 -12.20 -9.21 8.39
C ILE A 109 -11.34 -10.27 7.67
N VAL A 110 -11.02 -11.35 8.36
CA VAL A 110 -10.20 -12.43 7.79
C VAL A 110 -10.99 -13.18 6.70
N LYS A 111 -12.29 -13.43 6.92
CA LYS A 111 -13.17 -14.03 5.91
C LYS A 111 -13.22 -13.19 4.63
N LEU A 112 -13.35 -11.87 4.75
CA LEU A 112 -13.33 -10.98 3.59
C LEU A 112 -12.04 -11.09 2.80
N ALA A 113 -10.88 -11.14 3.47
CA ALA A 113 -9.59 -11.29 2.80
C ALA A 113 -9.48 -12.63 2.05
N ILE A 114 -9.93 -13.72 2.67
CA ILE A 114 -9.90 -15.08 2.09
C ILE A 114 -10.84 -15.15 0.88
N GLU A 115 -12.11 -14.75 1.04
CA GLU A 115 -13.12 -14.80 -0.02
C GLU A 115 -12.80 -13.83 -1.16
N GLY A 116 -12.22 -12.65 -0.81
CA GLY A 116 -11.69 -11.68 -1.76
C GLY A 116 -10.42 -12.11 -2.48
N GLY A 117 -9.84 -13.28 -2.13
CA GLY A 117 -8.66 -13.82 -2.79
C GLY A 117 -7.41 -12.95 -2.61
N CYS A 118 -7.26 -12.27 -1.47
CA CYS A 118 -6.11 -11.45 -1.17
C CYS A 118 -4.84 -12.27 -0.97
N ASN A 119 -3.67 -11.67 -1.25
CA ASN A 119 -2.36 -12.30 -0.97
C ASN A 119 -2.04 -12.36 0.53
N ALA A 120 -2.55 -11.40 1.30
CA ALA A 120 -2.39 -11.34 2.75
C ALA A 120 -3.50 -10.51 3.40
N VAL A 121 -3.67 -10.68 4.69
CA VAL A 121 -4.43 -9.77 5.55
C VAL A 121 -3.48 -9.10 6.54
N THR A 122 -3.62 -7.77 6.67
CA THR A 122 -2.84 -6.98 7.63
C THR A 122 -3.78 -6.41 8.68
N SER A 123 -3.51 -6.66 9.96
CA SER A 123 -4.33 -6.12 11.03
C SER A 123 -3.55 -5.92 12.34
N THR A 124 -4.26 -5.53 13.39
CA THR A 124 -3.71 -5.26 14.72
C THR A 124 -3.42 -6.56 15.48
N LEU A 125 -2.63 -6.45 16.55
CA LEU A 125 -2.33 -7.58 17.43
C LEU A 125 -3.60 -8.22 18.00
N GLY A 126 -4.56 -7.39 18.46
CA GLY A 126 -5.80 -7.88 19.05
C GLY A 126 -6.67 -8.65 18.06
N VAL A 127 -6.82 -8.10 16.83
CA VAL A 127 -7.58 -8.75 15.76
C VAL A 127 -6.97 -10.11 15.37
N LEU A 128 -5.67 -10.10 15.06
CA LEU A 128 -5.00 -11.35 14.64
C LEU A 128 -4.91 -12.34 15.80
N GLY A 129 -4.67 -11.88 17.03
CA GLY A 129 -4.65 -12.72 18.24
C GLY A 129 -5.96 -13.45 18.47
N ALA A 130 -7.10 -12.82 18.17
CA ALA A 130 -8.41 -13.44 18.33
C ALA A 130 -8.69 -14.54 17.30
N VAL A 131 -8.19 -14.44 16.05
CA VAL A 131 -8.69 -15.28 14.95
C VAL A 131 -7.60 -15.95 14.11
N ALA A 132 -6.33 -15.50 14.15
CA ALA A 132 -5.28 -15.98 13.24
C ALA A 132 -5.09 -17.50 13.28
N ARG A 133 -5.14 -18.12 14.47
CA ARG A 133 -4.96 -19.57 14.62
C ARG A 133 -5.94 -20.39 13.80
N LYS A 134 -7.20 -19.94 13.69
CA LYS A 134 -8.24 -20.61 12.90
C LYS A 134 -7.97 -20.58 11.40
N TYR A 135 -7.27 -19.53 10.92
CA TYR A 135 -7.06 -19.25 9.50
C TYR A 135 -5.60 -19.30 9.05
N ALA A 136 -4.67 -19.64 9.94
CA ALA A 136 -3.23 -19.62 9.66
C ALA A 136 -2.80 -20.46 8.44
N HIS A 137 -3.56 -21.52 8.11
CA HIS A 137 -3.32 -22.38 6.96
C HIS A 137 -4.02 -21.90 5.67
N GLN A 138 -4.77 -20.81 5.73
CA GLN A 138 -5.61 -20.33 4.63
C GLN A 138 -5.14 -19.01 4.03
N ILE A 139 -4.47 -18.15 4.80
CA ILE A 139 -3.99 -16.85 4.32
C ILE A 139 -2.78 -16.38 5.12
N PRO A 140 -1.76 -15.78 4.50
CA PRO A 140 -0.66 -15.13 5.20
C PRO A 140 -1.13 -13.93 6.04
N PHE A 141 -0.55 -13.76 7.25
CA PHE A 141 -0.83 -12.63 8.13
C PHE A 141 0.35 -11.66 8.17
N VAL A 142 0.05 -10.36 8.17
CA VAL A 142 0.99 -9.27 8.46
C VAL A 142 0.50 -8.53 9.70
N LEU A 143 1.35 -8.44 10.72
CA LEU A 143 1.00 -7.70 11.94
C LEU A 143 1.41 -6.23 11.80
N LYS A 144 0.46 -5.31 11.86
CA LYS A 144 0.75 -3.89 11.99
C LYS A 144 1.02 -3.53 13.44
N ILE A 145 2.25 -3.09 13.74
CA ILE A 145 2.76 -2.97 15.11
C ILE A 145 2.50 -1.59 15.76
N ASN A 146 2.30 -0.54 14.97
CA ASN A 146 2.08 0.80 15.50
C ASN A 146 0.84 1.48 14.93
N HIS A 147 0.27 2.39 15.72
CA HIS A 147 -0.97 3.08 15.39
C HIS A 147 -1.00 4.48 15.99
N ASN A 148 -1.78 5.38 15.35
CA ASN A 148 -2.11 6.68 15.89
C ASN A 148 -3.31 6.55 16.85
N GLU A 149 -3.06 6.71 18.14
CA GLU A 149 -4.09 6.68 19.17
C GLU A 149 -4.96 7.96 19.07
N LEU A 150 -6.28 7.79 19.00
CA LEU A 150 -7.21 8.87 18.69
C LEU A 150 -7.83 9.57 19.93
N LEU A 151 -7.69 9.01 21.12
CA LEU A 151 -8.24 9.60 22.35
C LEU A 151 -7.36 10.73 22.88
N THR A 152 -6.10 10.80 22.50
CA THR A 152 -5.21 11.91 22.81
C THR A 152 -5.58 13.13 21.96
N TYR A 153 -5.94 14.22 22.60
CA TYR A 153 -6.30 15.49 21.94
C TYR A 153 -5.46 16.66 22.51
N PRO A 154 -4.95 17.58 21.68
CA PRO A 154 -4.98 17.55 20.23
C PRO A 154 -4.11 16.43 19.64
N ASN A 155 -4.56 15.85 18.50
CA ASN A 155 -3.82 14.82 17.82
C ASN A 155 -2.60 15.42 17.11
N VAL A 156 -1.41 14.95 17.46
CA VAL A 156 -0.13 15.42 16.90
C VAL A 156 0.43 14.52 15.82
N ALA A 157 -0.39 13.63 15.27
CA ALA A 157 0.03 12.63 14.29
C ALA A 157 1.18 11.76 14.81
N ASP A 158 1.00 11.20 16.00
CA ASP A 158 1.95 10.32 16.66
C ASP A 158 1.57 8.85 16.46
N GLN A 159 2.53 8.07 15.97
CA GLN A 159 2.40 6.61 15.84
C GLN A 159 3.09 5.95 17.04
N LYS A 160 2.32 5.22 17.83
CA LYS A 160 2.81 4.51 19.02
C LYS A 160 2.84 3.00 18.77
N LEU A 161 3.82 2.31 19.36
CA LEU A 161 3.87 0.85 19.31
C LEU A 161 2.75 0.24 20.17
N PHE A 162 1.92 -0.58 19.54
CA PHE A 162 0.88 -1.40 20.19
C PHE A 162 1.25 -2.87 20.23
N ALA A 163 2.31 -3.26 19.52
CA ALA A 163 2.81 -4.63 19.48
C ALA A 163 4.32 -4.65 19.26
N GLY A 164 4.96 -5.69 19.78
CA GLY A 164 6.36 -5.99 19.49
C GLY A 164 6.52 -6.95 18.31
N VAL A 165 7.67 -6.87 17.66
CA VAL A 165 8.00 -7.75 16.52
C VAL A 165 8.05 -9.24 16.95
N LYS A 166 8.51 -9.52 18.17
CA LYS A 166 8.51 -10.89 18.72
C LYS A 166 7.10 -11.47 18.82
N GLN A 167 6.10 -10.64 19.17
CA GLN A 167 4.69 -11.08 19.19
C GLN A 167 4.19 -11.45 17.79
N ALA A 168 4.60 -10.68 16.75
CA ALA A 168 4.28 -11.03 15.37
C ALA A 168 4.87 -12.38 14.97
N PHE A 169 6.13 -12.62 15.32
CA PHE A 169 6.81 -13.89 15.06
C PHE A 169 6.12 -15.06 15.77
N ASP A 170 5.83 -14.94 17.07
CA ASP A 170 5.18 -15.99 17.86
C ASP A 170 3.76 -16.29 17.37
N MET A 171 3.09 -15.33 16.76
CA MET A 171 1.77 -15.49 16.13
C MET A 171 1.86 -16.20 14.76
N GLY A 172 3.05 -16.37 14.20
CA GLY A 172 3.25 -16.95 12.88
C GLY A 172 3.00 -15.97 11.73
N ALA A 173 3.10 -14.67 11.98
CA ALA A 173 3.04 -13.67 10.93
C ALA A 173 4.21 -13.81 9.96
N VAL A 174 3.95 -13.64 8.66
CA VAL A 174 4.99 -13.69 7.61
C VAL A 174 5.66 -12.33 7.41
N GLY A 175 5.05 -11.26 7.91
CA GLY A 175 5.54 -9.89 7.78
C GLY A 175 5.07 -8.99 8.90
N VAL A 176 5.75 -7.85 9.02
CA VAL A 176 5.45 -6.77 9.97
C VAL A 176 5.12 -5.49 9.17
N GLY A 177 4.02 -4.84 9.55
CA GLY A 177 3.62 -3.55 9.01
C GLY A 177 3.80 -2.42 10.02
N ALA A 178 4.16 -1.24 9.57
CA ALA A 178 4.22 -0.05 10.40
C ALA A 178 3.86 1.21 9.62
N THR A 179 3.51 2.28 10.32
CA THR A 179 3.33 3.62 9.76
C THR A 179 4.40 4.57 10.31
N ILE A 180 4.95 5.40 9.46
CA ILE A 180 5.67 6.60 9.87
C ILE A 180 4.91 7.82 9.33
N TYR A 181 4.64 8.78 10.21
CA TYR A 181 4.12 10.09 9.85
C TYR A 181 5.31 11.06 9.69
N PHE A 182 5.95 10.97 8.52
CA PHE A 182 7.10 11.81 8.19
C PHE A 182 6.76 13.30 8.30
N GLY A 183 7.64 14.04 8.96
CA GLY A 183 7.48 15.47 9.19
C GLY A 183 6.53 15.86 10.32
N SER A 184 5.90 14.93 11.03
CA SER A 184 5.20 15.20 12.28
C SER A 184 6.21 15.55 13.40
N PRO A 185 5.78 16.20 14.49
CA PRO A 185 6.66 16.46 15.63
C PRO A 185 7.38 15.21 16.17
N GLU A 186 6.72 14.04 16.07
CA GLU A 186 7.22 12.76 16.55
C GLU A 186 7.95 11.93 15.47
N SER A 187 8.17 12.49 14.28
CA SER A 187 8.76 11.77 13.14
C SER A 187 10.11 11.14 13.46
N GLY A 188 10.99 11.86 14.17
CA GLY A 188 12.31 11.35 14.53
C GLY A 188 12.24 10.07 15.37
N ARG A 189 11.44 10.07 16.43
CA ARG A 189 11.21 8.89 17.29
C ARG A 189 10.61 7.73 16.50
N GLN A 190 9.60 7.99 15.66
CA GLN A 190 8.98 6.95 14.82
C GLN A 190 9.99 6.32 13.86
N ILE A 191 10.88 7.10 13.25
CA ILE A 191 11.92 6.57 12.36
C ILE A 191 12.85 5.62 13.13
N GLU A 192 13.32 6.00 14.31
CA GLU A 192 14.20 5.16 15.13
C GLU A 192 13.52 3.87 15.58
N GLU A 193 12.30 3.95 16.10
CA GLU A 193 11.52 2.80 16.56
C GLU A 193 11.26 1.80 15.44
N ILE A 194 10.86 2.29 14.27
CA ILE A 194 10.51 1.42 13.14
C ILE A 194 11.76 0.86 12.46
N SER A 195 12.84 1.63 12.36
CA SER A 195 14.12 1.11 11.86
C SER A 195 14.62 -0.08 12.69
N ARG A 196 14.57 0.04 14.03
CA ARG A 196 14.91 -1.08 14.94
C ARG A 196 13.94 -2.25 14.81
N SER A 197 12.65 -1.96 14.70
CA SER A 197 11.62 -3.00 14.54
C SER A 197 11.80 -3.78 13.24
N PHE A 198 12.13 -3.10 12.14
CA PHE A 198 12.37 -3.74 10.84
C PHE A 198 13.63 -4.60 10.84
N ALA A 199 14.71 -4.15 11.50
CA ALA A 199 15.91 -4.97 11.69
C ALA A 199 15.56 -6.29 12.42
N ILE A 200 14.83 -6.22 13.54
CA ILE A 200 14.39 -7.41 14.28
C ILE A 200 13.44 -8.28 13.43
N ALA A 201 12.56 -7.68 12.63
CA ALA A 201 11.68 -8.45 11.74
C ALA A 201 12.49 -9.28 10.73
N HIS A 202 13.51 -8.68 10.09
CA HIS A 202 14.40 -9.37 9.17
C HIS A 202 15.23 -10.47 9.86
N GLU A 203 15.74 -10.22 11.05
CA GLU A 203 16.43 -11.24 11.88
C GLU A 203 15.53 -12.44 12.15
N LEU A 204 14.25 -12.20 12.47
CA LEU A 204 13.26 -13.25 12.71
C LEU A 204 12.66 -13.84 11.44
N GLY A 205 13.10 -13.40 10.25
CA GLY A 205 12.67 -13.94 8.98
C GLY A 205 11.37 -13.38 8.40
N MET A 206 10.86 -12.27 8.94
CA MET A 206 9.65 -11.59 8.45
C MET A 206 10.01 -10.43 7.51
N TYR A 207 9.24 -10.26 6.44
CA TYR A 207 9.36 -9.09 5.58
C TYR A 207 8.64 -7.86 6.16
N THR A 208 8.87 -6.69 5.60
CA THR A 208 8.39 -5.43 6.16
C THR A 208 7.56 -4.62 5.17
N ILE A 209 6.48 -4.00 5.66
CA ILE A 209 5.64 -3.06 4.89
C ILE A 209 5.60 -1.73 5.65
N LEU A 210 5.96 -0.62 4.99
CA LEU A 210 5.88 0.71 5.59
C LEU A 210 4.78 1.55 4.94
N TRP A 211 3.87 2.08 5.75
CA TRP A 211 2.95 3.15 5.39
C TRP A 211 3.69 4.49 5.48
N CYS A 212 4.12 5.03 4.34
CA CYS A 212 4.89 6.26 4.23
C CYS A 212 3.96 7.46 4.09
N TYR A 213 3.49 8.01 5.21
CA TYR A 213 2.61 9.17 5.17
C TYR A 213 3.32 10.44 5.64
N ILE A 214 2.96 11.56 5.03
CA ILE A 214 3.47 12.88 5.41
C ILE A 214 2.43 13.53 6.33
N ARG A 215 2.91 14.10 7.44
CA ARG A 215 2.06 14.80 8.43
C ARG A 215 2.80 16.02 9.01
N ASN A 216 3.35 16.86 8.14
CA ASN A 216 3.94 18.12 8.54
C ASN A 216 2.88 19.22 8.50
N PRO A 217 2.54 19.88 9.63
CA PRO A 217 1.54 20.94 9.65
C PRO A 217 1.86 22.09 8.68
N ALA A 218 3.14 22.39 8.45
CA ALA A 218 3.57 23.46 7.56
C ALA A 218 3.31 23.15 6.05
N PHE A 219 3.02 21.89 5.71
CA PHE A 219 2.74 21.49 4.32
C PHE A 219 1.27 21.63 3.94
N LYS A 220 0.47 22.24 4.80
CA LYS A 220 -0.91 22.61 4.53
C LYS A 220 -1.09 24.11 4.73
N THR A 221 -1.30 24.82 3.65
CA THR A 221 -1.64 26.25 3.66
C THR A 221 -3.17 26.44 3.73
N LYS A 222 -3.61 27.70 3.75
CA LYS A 222 -5.04 28.02 3.64
C LYS A 222 -5.61 27.65 2.26
N GLU A 223 -4.77 27.73 1.23
CA GLU A 223 -5.16 27.55 -0.16
C GLU A 223 -5.03 26.10 -0.61
N LYS A 224 -4.03 25.36 -0.09
CA LYS A 224 -3.67 24.04 -0.64
C LYS A 224 -3.02 23.10 0.39
N ASP A 225 -3.28 21.81 0.19
CA ASP A 225 -2.63 20.72 0.94
C ASP A 225 -1.54 20.07 0.05
N TYR A 226 -0.28 20.14 0.48
CA TYR A 226 0.88 19.63 -0.26
C TYR A 226 1.32 18.22 0.20
N HIS A 227 0.63 17.59 1.14
CA HIS A 227 1.01 16.27 1.65
C HIS A 227 1.01 15.16 0.58
N LEU A 228 0.39 15.40 -0.57
CA LEU A 228 0.37 14.47 -1.71
C LEU A 228 1.28 14.89 -2.86
N SER A 229 2.10 15.92 -2.69
CA SER A 229 3.05 16.36 -3.72
C SER A 229 3.95 15.22 -4.17
N ALA A 230 4.30 15.20 -5.46
CA ALA A 230 5.13 14.14 -6.03
C ALA A 230 6.52 14.08 -5.37
N ASP A 231 7.18 15.22 -5.17
CA ASP A 231 8.49 15.30 -4.52
C ASP A 231 8.44 14.87 -3.05
N LEU A 232 7.43 15.33 -2.29
CA LEU A 232 7.28 14.99 -0.87
C LEU A 232 6.96 13.50 -0.65
N THR A 233 6.03 12.95 -1.44
CA THR A 233 5.68 11.53 -1.35
C THR A 233 6.81 10.64 -1.87
N GLY A 234 7.54 11.09 -2.90
CA GLY A 234 8.76 10.43 -3.36
C GLY A 234 9.83 10.40 -2.28
N GLN A 235 10.09 11.54 -1.62
CA GLN A 235 11.03 11.61 -0.50
C GLN A 235 10.64 10.68 0.66
N ALA A 236 9.36 10.62 1.02
CA ALA A 236 8.88 9.70 2.04
C ALA A 236 9.13 8.23 1.66
N ASN A 237 8.90 7.85 0.39
CA ASN A 237 9.19 6.52 -0.11
C ASN A 237 10.69 6.19 -0.03
N HIS A 238 11.55 7.15 -0.38
CA HIS A 238 13.00 6.99 -0.31
C HIS A 238 13.47 6.78 1.14
N LEU A 239 12.93 7.54 2.09
CA LEU A 239 13.20 7.34 3.52
C LEU A 239 12.74 5.95 3.99
N GLY A 240 11.55 5.51 3.57
CA GLY A 240 11.04 4.17 3.88
C GLY A 240 11.95 3.06 3.33
N SER A 241 12.41 3.21 2.10
CA SER A 241 13.37 2.26 1.50
C SER A 241 14.72 2.28 2.21
N THR A 242 15.16 3.45 2.70
CA THR A 242 16.42 3.62 3.44
C THR A 242 16.43 2.87 4.76
N ILE A 243 15.29 2.76 5.45
CA ILE A 243 15.16 1.95 6.67
C ILE A 243 14.78 0.49 6.39
N GLN A 244 15.00 0.04 5.16
CA GLN A 244 14.82 -1.33 4.70
C GLN A 244 13.37 -1.85 4.71
N ALA A 245 12.39 -0.99 4.42
CA ALA A 245 11.07 -1.51 4.07
C ALA A 245 11.13 -2.29 2.74
N ASP A 246 10.64 -3.53 2.73
CA ASP A 246 10.55 -4.36 1.51
C ASP A 246 9.42 -3.87 0.60
N ILE A 247 8.34 -3.40 1.20
CA ILE A 247 7.17 -2.89 0.50
C ILE A 247 6.80 -1.53 1.08
N ILE A 248 6.61 -0.56 0.20
CA ILE A 248 6.18 0.80 0.52
C ILE A 248 4.69 0.93 0.18
N LYS A 249 3.90 1.38 1.15
CA LYS A 249 2.54 1.83 0.92
C LYS A 249 2.49 3.35 0.87
N GLN A 250 1.96 3.90 -0.23
CA GLN A 250 1.81 5.34 -0.42
C GLN A 250 0.45 5.68 -1.05
N LYS A 251 -0.01 6.91 -0.89
CA LYS A 251 -1.13 7.47 -1.68
C LYS A 251 -0.64 7.84 -3.07
N LEU A 252 -1.55 7.90 -4.06
CA LEU A 252 -1.22 8.45 -5.36
C LEU A 252 -0.79 9.91 -5.22
N PRO A 253 0.25 10.34 -5.96
CA PRO A 253 0.79 11.68 -5.86
C PRO A 253 0.06 12.68 -6.74
N GLU A 254 0.28 13.96 -6.44
CA GLU A 254 -0.24 15.11 -7.19
C GLU A 254 0.90 15.97 -7.73
N ASN A 255 0.67 16.59 -8.90
CA ASN A 255 1.51 17.67 -9.38
C ASN A 255 0.99 19.00 -8.83
N ASN A 256 1.61 19.47 -7.75
CA ASN A 256 1.20 20.71 -7.11
C ASN A 256 2.38 21.62 -6.71
N GLY A 257 3.59 21.26 -7.15
CA GLY A 257 4.82 22.04 -6.94
C GLY A 257 5.57 21.76 -5.64
N GLY A 258 4.98 21.05 -4.69
CA GLY A 258 5.64 20.58 -3.47
C GLY A 258 6.48 21.63 -2.73
N TYR A 259 7.73 21.35 -2.42
CA TYR A 259 8.64 22.26 -1.72
C TYR A 259 8.81 23.60 -2.42
N LEU A 260 8.90 23.61 -3.75
CA LEU A 260 9.09 24.84 -4.52
C LEU A 260 7.89 25.78 -4.38
N ALA A 261 6.68 25.22 -4.36
CA ALA A 261 5.46 25.99 -4.20
C ALA A 261 5.21 26.46 -2.76
N LEU A 262 5.68 25.70 -1.77
CA LEU A 262 5.55 26.03 -0.35
C LEU A 262 6.34 27.29 0.05
N LYS A 263 7.37 27.68 -0.75
CA LYS A 263 8.20 28.87 -0.51
C LYS A 263 8.60 29.01 0.97
N MET A 264 9.03 27.92 1.58
CA MET A 264 9.44 27.92 2.97
C MET A 264 10.63 28.88 3.17
N ALA A 265 10.61 29.63 4.28
CA ALA A 265 11.59 30.66 4.57
C ALA A 265 13.02 30.14 4.39
N GLY A 266 13.80 30.82 3.54
CA GLY A 266 15.18 30.45 3.26
C GLY A 266 15.40 29.56 2.04
N SER A 267 14.42 29.42 1.15
CA SER A 267 14.47 28.83 -0.22
C SER A 267 15.24 27.51 -0.45
N ASP A 268 16.21 27.17 0.38
CA ASP A 268 17.04 25.97 0.27
C ASP A 268 16.55 24.78 1.10
N TYR A 269 15.40 24.91 1.76
CA TYR A 269 14.87 23.81 2.55
C TYR A 269 14.55 22.62 1.66
N GLY A 270 15.10 21.46 2.02
CA GLY A 270 14.97 20.23 1.24
C GLY A 270 15.90 20.15 0.03
N LYS A 271 16.59 21.24 -0.37
CA LYS A 271 17.47 21.29 -1.55
C LYS A 271 16.88 20.59 -2.77
N THR A 272 15.57 20.79 -2.99
CA THR A 272 14.85 20.10 -4.04
C THR A 272 15.25 20.62 -5.42
N ASP A 273 15.27 19.72 -6.41
CA ASP A 273 15.64 20.04 -7.78
C ASP A 273 14.38 20.26 -8.63
N PRO A 274 14.23 21.38 -9.35
CA PRO A 274 13.05 21.66 -10.19
C PRO A 274 12.87 20.63 -11.31
N ARG A 275 13.90 19.87 -11.69
CA ARG A 275 13.80 18.79 -12.67
C ARG A 275 12.85 17.67 -12.23
N ILE A 276 12.51 17.57 -10.94
CA ILE A 276 11.46 16.65 -10.48
C ILE A 276 10.17 16.91 -11.24
N TYR A 277 9.78 18.18 -11.40
CA TYR A 277 8.53 18.55 -12.07
C TYR A 277 8.67 18.82 -13.57
N SER A 278 9.88 19.15 -14.08
CA SER A 278 10.09 19.42 -15.51
C SER A 278 10.56 18.21 -16.33
N GLU A 279 11.17 17.20 -15.69
CA GLU A 279 11.77 16.05 -16.39
C GLU A 279 11.35 14.69 -15.85
N LEU A 280 11.21 14.55 -14.49
CA LEU A 280 10.98 13.26 -13.85
C LEU A 280 9.50 12.95 -13.61
N THR A 281 8.61 13.95 -13.73
CA THR A 281 7.16 13.81 -13.66
C THR A 281 6.50 14.58 -14.81
N SER A 282 5.21 14.40 -14.96
CA SER A 282 4.33 15.23 -15.78
C SER A 282 2.99 15.41 -15.03
N ASP A 283 2.00 16.05 -15.64
CA ASP A 283 0.65 16.12 -15.08
C ASP A 283 -0.11 14.78 -15.14
N HIS A 284 0.46 13.80 -15.85
CA HIS A 284 -0.21 12.51 -16.01
C HIS A 284 -0.01 11.63 -14.76
N PRO A 285 -1.07 11.05 -14.17
CA PRO A 285 -0.98 10.31 -12.90
C PRO A 285 -0.07 9.07 -12.96
N ILE A 286 0.10 8.47 -14.14
CA ILE A 286 1.04 7.34 -14.32
C ILE A 286 2.48 7.81 -14.16
N ASP A 287 2.86 8.96 -14.71
CA ASP A 287 4.21 9.50 -14.58
C ASP A 287 4.51 9.93 -13.14
N LEU A 288 3.52 10.53 -12.47
CA LEU A 288 3.63 10.88 -11.05
C LEU A 288 3.84 9.62 -10.19
N CYS A 289 3.04 8.58 -10.39
CA CYS A 289 3.19 7.30 -9.69
C CYS A 289 4.50 6.59 -10.06
N ARG A 290 4.96 6.70 -11.32
CA ARG A 290 6.27 6.18 -11.78
C ARG A 290 7.43 6.82 -11.02
N TYR A 291 7.35 8.11 -10.74
CA TYR A 291 8.32 8.80 -9.89
C TYR A 291 8.33 8.25 -8.46
N GLN A 292 7.18 7.87 -7.89
CA GLN A 292 7.15 7.16 -6.61
C GLN A 292 7.85 5.80 -6.67
N VAL A 293 7.68 5.03 -7.76
CA VAL A 293 8.40 3.75 -7.96
C VAL A 293 9.91 4.00 -8.03
N LEU A 294 10.34 5.05 -8.74
CA LEU A 294 11.76 5.43 -8.81
C LEU A 294 12.34 5.69 -7.41
N ASN A 295 11.59 6.34 -6.53
CA ASN A 295 12.01 6.62 -5.15
C ASN A 295 11.97 5.41 -4.22
N CYS A 296 11.38 4.29 -4.64
CA CYS A 296 11.49 2.99 -3.97
C CYS A 296 12.75 2.23 -4.40
N PHE A 297 13.91 2.90 -4.43
CA PHE A 297 15.19 2.38 -4.92
C PHE A 297 15.05 1.76 -6.31
N ALA A 298 14.47 2.55 -7.23
CA ALA A 298 14.16 2.13 -8.60
C ALA A 298 13.29 0.85 -8.66
N GLY A 299 12.38 0.69 -7.70
CA GLY A 299 11.48 -0.46 -7.61
C GLY A 299 12.05 -1.68 -6.88
N ARG A 300 13.24 -1.59 -6.25
CA ARG A 300 13.77 -2.68 -5.41
C ARG A 300 12.94 -2.89 -4.15
N ALA A 301 12.38 -1.84 -3.58
CA ALA A 301 11.25 -1.94 -2.68
C ALA A 301 9.95 -1.86 -3.49
N GLY A 302 8.99 -2.75 -3.22
CA GLY A 302 7.74 -2.78 -3.95
C GLY A 302 6.83 -1.61 -3.60
N LEU A 303 6.24 -0.90 -4.58
CA LEU A 303 5.26 0.15 -4.31
C LEU A 303 3.84 -0.39 -4.40
N ILE A 304 3.07 -0.31 -3.31
CA ILE A 304 1.63 -0.53 -3.32
C ILE A 304 0.91 0.79 -3.00
N ASN A 305 -0.16 1.09 -3.74
CA ASN A 305 -0.95 2.28 -3.44
C ASN A 305 -2.17 1.95 -2.58
N SER A 306 -2.63 2.94 -1.80
CA SER A 306 -3.82 2.78 -0.97
C SER A 306 -5.10 3.05 -1.75
N GLY A 307 -6.15 2.26 -1.49
CA GLY A 307 -7.46 2.40 -2.11
C GLY A 307 -8.25 3.66 -1.73
N GLY A 308 -7.79 4.42 -0.73
CA GLY A 308 -8.47 5.63 -0.26
C GLY A 308 -9.70 5.37 0.63
N ALA A 309 -10.45 6.44 0.90
CA ALA A 309 -11.73 6.37 1.61
C ALA A 309 -12.83 5.84 0.69
N SER A 310 -13.92 5.30 1.29
CA SER A 310 -15.11 4.94 0.54
C SER A 310 -15.83 6.19 0.02
N GLY A 311 -16.40 6.11 -1.18
CA GLY A 311 -17.04 7.19 -1.91
C GLY A 311 -18.29 6.72 -2.68
N LYS A 312 -18.70 7.50 -3.67
CA LYS A 312 -19.91 7.21 -4.45
C LYS A 312 -19.72 6.07 -5.46
N ASN A 313 -18.53 5.90 -6.03
CA ASN A 313 -18.23 4.88 -7.03
C ASN A 313 -16.90 4.19 -6.71
N ASP A 314 -16.91 3.38 -5.66
CA ASP A 314 -15.71 2.75 -5.12
C ASP A 314 -15.01 1.80 -6.09
N ILE A 315 -15.79 1.07 -6.92
CA ILE A 315 -15.21 0.13 -7.90
C ILE A 315 -14.45 0.91 -8.98
N ALA A 316 -15.04 1.94 -9.57
CA ALA A 316 -14.38 2.73 -10.60
C ALA A 316 -13.11 3.44 -10.08
N GLU A 317 -13.17 4.00 -8.86
CA GLU A 317 -12.02 4.62 -8.23
C GLU A 317 -10.91 3.61 -7.91
N ALA A 318 -11.27 2.41 -7.44
CA ALA A 318 -10.31 1.36 -7.14
C ALA A 318 -9.67 0.80 -8.42
N VAL A 319 -10.46 0.58 -9.48
CA VAL A 319 -9.99 0.18 -10.82
C VAL A 319 -9.05 1.25 -11.39
N LYS A 320 -9.43 2.53 -11.33
CA LYS A 320 -8.57 3.64 -11.77
C LYS A 320 -7.23 3.65 -11.04
N THR A 321 -7.24 3.52 -9.71
CA THR A 321 -6.02 3.46 -8.91
C THR A 321 -5.16 2.25 -9.28
N ALA A 322 -5.77 1.07 -9.51
CA ALA A 322 -5.07 -0.14 -9.93
C ALA A 322 -4.41 0.02 -11.30
N VAL A 323 -5.10 0.62 -12.27
CA VAL A 323 -4.55 0.90 -13.60
C VAL A 323 -3.36 1.85 -13.52
N ILE A 324 -3.48 2.96 -12.77
CA ILE A 324 -2.37 3.90 -12.56
C ILE A 324 -1.17 3.21 -11.94
N ASN A 325 -1.37 2.46 -10.84
CA ASN A 325 -0.29 1.74 -10.15
C ASN A 325 0.38 0.72 -11.08
N LYS A 326 -0.38 -0.17 -11.71
CA LYS A 326 0.15 -1.21 -12.59
C LYS A 326 0.94 -0.59 -13.75
N ARG A 327 0.35 0.38 -14.45
CA ARG A 327 0.99 1.03 -15.59
C ARG A 327 2.21 1.86 -15.22
N ALA A 328 2.26 2.38 -14.00
CA ALA A 328 3.44 3.04 -13.47
C ALA A 328 4.60 2.08 -13.14
N GLY A 329 4.35 0.78 -13.03
CA GLY A 329 5.30 -0.21 -12.55
C GLY A 329 5.21 -0.46 -11.03
N GLY A 330 4.10 -0.09 -10.42
CA GLY A 330 3.81 -0.43 -9.03
C GLY A 330 3.44 -1.91 -8.86
N MET A 331 3.51 -2.39 -7.63
CA MET A 331 3.42 -3.80 -7.28
C MET A 331 2.01 -4.24 -6.86
N GLY A 332 1.08 -3.32 -6.67
CA GLY A 332 -0.25 -3.71 -6.25
C GLY A 332 -1.03 -2.65 -5.49
N LEU A 333 -2.15 -3.07 -4.92
CA LEU A 333 -2.98 -2.24 -4.05
C LEU A 333 -3.18 -2.86 -2.67
N ILE A 334 -3.37 -1.96 -1.70
CA ILE A 334 -3.80 -2.29 -0.36
C ILE A 334 -5.12 -1.55 -0.10
N SER A 335 -6.25 -2.28 -0.13
CA SER A 335 -7.59 -1.73 -0.09
C SER A 335 -8.33 -2.20 1.16
N GLY A 336 -8.73 -1.27 2.03
CA GLY A 336 -9.44 -1.55 3.28
C GLY A 336 -10.88 -1.02 3.27
N ARG A 337 -11.11 0.23 3.64
CA ARG A 337 -12.44 0.83 3.86
C ARG A 337 -13.43 0.63 2.72
N LYS A 338 -12.99 0.80 1.48
CA LYS A 338 -13.83 0.57 0.30
C LYS A 338 -14.39 -0.87 0.24
N ALA A 339 -13.68 -1.84 0.83
CA ALA A 339 -14.10 -3.24 0.86
C ALA A 339 -14.94 -3.58 2.11
N PHE A 340 -14.43 -3.26 3.32
CA PHE A 340 -15.09 -3.70 4.55
C PHE A 340 -16.26 -2.79 5.02
N GLN A 341 -16.43 -1.58 4.48
CA GLN A 341 -17.60 -0.74 4.80
C GLN A 341 -18.84 -1.12 3.99
N LYS A 342 -18.83 -2.26 3.31
CA LYS A 342 -19.90 -2.80 2.48
C LYS A 342 -20.26 -4.21 2.91
N PRO A 343 -21.42 -4.73 2.49
CA PRO A 343 -21.73 -6.16 2.62
C PRO A 343 -20.59 -7.02 2.06
N LEU A 344 -20.33 -8.18 2.69
CA LEU A 344 -19.22 -9.07 2.34
C LEU A 344 -19.11 -9.32 0.82
N LYS A 345 -20.23 -9.60 0.16
CA LYS A 345 -20.26 -9.86 -1.29
C LYS A 345 -19.73 -8.66 -2.10
N GLU A 346 -20.15 -7.44 -1.77
CA GLU A 346 -19.72 -6.22 -2.48
C GLU A 346 -18.23 -5.92 -2.19
N GLY A 347 -17.78 -6.19 -0.96
CA GLY A 347 -16.38 -6.09 -0.61
C GLY A 347 -15.50 -7.05 -1.41
N VAL A 348 -15.95 -8.30 -1.58
CA VAL A 348 -15.30 -9.31 -2.43
C VAL A 348 -15.29 -8.87 -3.89
N GLU A 349 -16.40 -8.37 -4.42
CA GLU A 349 -16.48 -7.86 -5.80
C GLU A 349 -15.50 -6.73 -6.05
N LEU A 350 -15.37 -5.78 -5.11
CA LEU A 350 -14.39 -4.69 -5.21
C LEU A 350 -12.94 -5.22 -5.24
N LEU A 351 -12.59 -6.12 -4.31
CA LEU A 351 -11.25 -6.71 -4.26
C LEU A 351 -10.93 -7.49 -5.54
N ASN A 352 -11.90 -8.23 -6.07
CA ASN A 352 -11.76 -8.94 -7.34
C ASN A 352 -11.60 -7.98 -8.53
N ALA A 353 -12.37 -6.89 -8.59
CA ALA A 353 -12.25 -5.89 -9.65
C ALA A 353 -10.84 -5.26 -9.70
N VAL A 354 -10.25 -4.97 -8.54
CA VAL A 354 -8.85 -4.52 -8.45
C VAL A 354 -7.89 -5.59 -8.99
N GLN A 355 -8.07 -6.83 -8.57
CA GLN A 355 -7.19 -7.94 -8.99
C GLN A 355 -7.31 -8.22 -10.49
N ASP A 356 -8.49 -8.06 -11.07
CA ASP A 356 -8.72 -8.25 -12.50
C ASP A 356 -7.92 -7.28 -13.36
N VAL A 357 -7.69 -6.04 -12.89
CA VAL A 357 -6.78 -5.10 -13.55
C VAL A 357 -5.36 -5.66 -13.63
N TYR A 358 -4.85 -6.27 -12.55
CA TYR A 358 -3.51 -6.85 -12.54
C TYR A 358 -3.42 -8.13 -13.37
N LEU A 359 -4.51 -8.89 -13.50
CA LEU A 359 -4.59 -10.09 -14.32
C LEU A 359 -4.79 -9.80 -15.82
N ALA A 360 -5.35 -8.63 -16.18
CA ALA A 360 -5.57 -8.23 -17.57
C ALA A 360 -4.23 -8.06 -18.29
N LYS A 361 -3.99 -8.90 -19.31
CA LYS A 361 -2.75 -8.88 -20.11
C LYS A 361 -2.67 -7.67 -21.03
N GLU A 362 -3.81 -7.09 -21.37
CA GLU A 362 -3.96 -5.89 -22.21
C GLU A 362 -3.48 -4.61 -21.49
N ILE A 363 -3.36 -4.66 -20.17
CA ILE A 363 -2.88 -3.54 -19.35
C ILE A 363 -1.43 -3.81 -19.00
N ASP A 364 -0.53 -3.31 -19.80
CA ASP A 364 0.91 -3.40 -19.60
C ASP A 364 1.49 -2.20 -18.81
N ILE A 365 2.76 -2.26 -18.48
CA ILE A 365 3.51 -1.16 -17.88
C ILE A 365 3.84 -0.13 -18.97
N ALA A 366 3.50 1.15 -18.75
CA ALA A 366 3.62 2.24 -19.71
C ALA A 366 5.08 2.58 -20.08
#